data_9871d9d25bd39c40ff2e121d38a5196f
#
_entry.id   9871d9d25bd39c40ff2e121d38a5196f
#
_cell.length_a   1.000
_cell.length_b   1.000
_cell.length_c   1.000
_cell.angle_alpha   90.00
_cell.angle_beta   90.00
_cell.angle_gamma   90.00
#
_symmetry.space_group_name_H-M   'P 1'
#
loop_
_entity.id
_entity.type
_entity.pdbx_description
1 polymer ?
#
loop_
_entity_poly.entity_id
_entity_poly.type
_entity_poly.pdbx_seq_one_letter_code
_entity_poly.pdbx_strand_id
1 'polypeptide(L)'
;MALENKLGLTSSADLAREEERISKKKALELFESGMLDKLEAGKFSALKAIHKYLFDEIYDFAGEIRTVNISKGNFRFAPLMYLEAALANIDKMPQSTFDEIVEKYVEMNIAHPFREGNGRSTRIWLDLIFKTELHKVVDWSKVDKEDYLLAMERSPIKDIEIKHILKAALTDDINSHEVYMKGIDHSYYYEGYTTFKTEDL
;
A
#
# COMPACT_ATOMS: atom_id res chain seq x y z
N MET A 1 -18.92 -14.31 -4.96
CA MET A 1 -18.58 -15.02 -3.70
C MET A 1 -17.46 -14.25 -3.05
N ALA A 2 -17.57 -13.92 -1.76
CA ALA A 2 -16.55 -13.20 -1.02
C ALA A 2 -15.27 -14.05 -0.83
N LEU A 3 -14.12 -13.41 -0.61
CA LEU A 3 -12.90 -14.09 -0.13
C LEU A 3 -13.18 -14.74 1.23
N GLU A 4 -12.49 -15.84 1.49
CA GLU A 4 -12.51 -16.47 2.82
C GLU A 4 -12.02 -15.47 3.87
N ASN A 5 -12.79 -15.29 4.94
CA ASN A 5 -12.56 -14.25 5.94
C ASN A 5 -13.00 -14.71 7.33
N LYS A 6 -12.39 -14.14 8.35
CA LYS A 6 -12.66 -14.42 9.76
C LYS A 6 -14.02 -13.91 10.25
N LEU A 7 -14.65 -13.01 9.48
CA LEU A 7 -15.92 -12.39 9.84
C LEU A 7 -17.13 -13.26 9.50
N GLY A 8 -16.90 -14.35 8.76
CA GLY A 8 -17.97 -15.26 8.31
C GLY A 8 -18.89 -14.64 7.25
N LEU A 9 -18.44 -13.57 6.58
CA LEU A 9 -19.22 -12.89 5.55
C LEU A 9 -19.11 -13.61 4.21
N THR A 10 -20.27 -13.84 3.57
CA THR A 10 -20.36 -14.51 2.26
C THR A 10 -20.68 -13.56 1.13
N SER A 11 -21.23 -12.38 1.44
CA SER A 11 -21.47 -11.30 0.48
C SER A 11 -20.19 -10.49 0.25
N SER A 12 -19.82 -10.31 -1.03
CA SER A 12 -18.66 -9.48 -1.39
C SER A 12 -18.84 -8.01 -1.00
N ALA A 13 -20.07 -7.50 -1.06
CA ALA A 13 -20.38 -6.12 -0.68
C ALA A 13 -20.26 -5.91 0.83
N ASP A 14 -20.78 -6.85 1.63
CA ASP A 14 -20.69 -6.78 3.09
C ASP A 14 -19.22 -6.92 3.55
N LEU A 15 -18.47 -7.83 2.92
CA LEU A 15 -17.04 -7.98 3.21
C LEU A 15 -16.27 -6.70 2.87
N ALA A 16 -16.50 -6.11 1.70
CA ALA A 16 -15.83 -4.88 1.30
C ALA A 16 -16.11 -3.73 2.28
N ARG A 17 -17.34 -3.62 2.75
CA ARG A 17 -17.73 -2.60 3.73
C ARG A 17 -17.03 -2.78 5.08
N GLU A 18 -17.05 -4.00 5.63
CA GLU A 18 -16.40 -4.28 6.91
C GLU A 18 -14.88 -4.24 6.80
N GLU A 19 -14.31 -4.71 5.70
CA GLU A 19 -12.89 -4.58 5.41
C GLU A 19 -12.44 -3.12 5.40
N GLU A 20 -13.18 -2.25 4.71
CA GLU A 20 -12.90 -0.81 4.70
C GLU A 20 -12.92 -0.24 6.13
N ARG A 21 -13.97 -0.50 6.88
CA ARG A 21 -14.14 0.03 8.24
C ARG A 21 -13.04 -0.42 9.18
N ILE A 22 -12.77 -1.72 9.24
CA ILE A 22 -11.80 -2.30 10.16
C ILE A 22 -10.38 -1.88 9.78
N SER A 23 -10.00 -2.06 8.52
CA SER A 23 -8.63 -1.78 8.10
C SER A 23 -8.27 -0.30 8.08
N LYS A 24 -9.22 0.60 7.78
CA LYS A 24 -9.00 2.06 7.94
C LYS A 24 -8.75 2.44 9.39
N LYS A 25 -9.55 1.92 10.31
CA LYS A 25 -9.35 2.15 11.74
C LYS A 25 -7.97 1.64 12.19
N LYS A 26 -7.58 0.45 11.74
CA LYS A 26 -6.25 -0.10 11.99
C LYS A 26 -5.12 0.75 11.40
N ALA A 27 -5.32 1.36 10.24
CA ALA A 27 -4.35 2.28 9.65
C ALA A 27 -4.14 3.53 10.52
N LEU A 28 -5.19 4.08 11.11
CA LEU A 28 -5.09 5.19 12.06
C LEU A 28 -4.34 4.78 13.34
N GLU A 29 -4.71 3.65 13.94
CA GLU A 29 -4.04 3.11 15.12
C GLU A 29 -2.54 2.85 14.87
N LEU A 30 -2.18 2.36 13.69
CA LEU A 30 -0.80 2.10 13.28
C LEU A 30 0.06 3.38 13.31
N PHE A 31 -0.49 4.49 12.86
CA PHE A 31 0.16 5.79 12.90
C PHE A 31 0.22 6.34 14.34
N GLU A 32 -0.91 6.36 15.04
CA GLU A 32 -1.05 6.94 16.37
C GLU A 32 -0.21 6.23 17.43
N SER A 33 -0.04 4.92 17.30
CA SER A 33 0.80 4.12 18.20
C SER A 33 2.31 4.34 18.03
N GLY A 34 2.73 5.01 16.95
CA GLY A 34 4.15 5.17 16.60
C GLY A 34 4.83 3.87 16.15
N MET A 35 4.05 2.82 15.87
CA MET A 35 4.58 1.52 15.47
C MET A 35 5.23 1.56 14.09
N LEU A 36 4.71 2.40 13.17
CA LEU A 36 5.31 2.59 11.84
C LEU A 36 6.78 3.00 11.92
N ASP A 37 7.11 3.92 12.80
CA ASP A 37 8.47 4.46 12.93
C ASP A 37 9.48 3.45 13.51
N LYS A 38 9.01 2.31 14.00
CA LYS A 38 9.85 1.22 14.52
C LYS A 38 10.19 0.17 13.48
N LEU A 39 9.54 0.21 12.31
CA LEU A 39 9.76 -0.75 11.24
C LEU A 39 10.99 -0.37 10.41
N GLU A 40 11.68 -1.38 9.88
CA GLU A 40 12.81 -1.18 8.99
C GLU A 40 12.34 -0.75 7.59
N ALA A 41 12.42 0.56 7.31
CA ALA A 41 11.93 1.13 6.07
C ALA A 41 12.56 0.48 4.82
N GLY A 42 11.74 0.15 3.83
CA GLY A 42 12.19 -0.41 2.56
C GLY A 42 12.41 -1.91 2.55
N LYS A 43 12.19 -2.60 3.66
CA LYS A 43 12.25 -4.07 3.73
C LYS A 43 10.87 -4.69 3.56
N PHE A 44 10.83 -5.87 2.95
CA PHE A 44 9.60 -6.63 2.84
C PHE A 44 9.02 -7.00 4.21
N SER A 45 9.88 -7.23 5.21
CA SER A 45 9.45 -7.46 6.59
C SER A 45 8.58 -6.33 7.15
N ALA A 46 8.91 -5.08 6.83
CA ALA A 46 8.09 -3.93 7.21
C ALA A 46 6.74 -3.94 6.49
N LEU A 47 6.70 -4.24 5.20
CA LEU A 47 5.46 -4.36 4.44
C LEU A 47 4.57 -5.50 4.97
N LYS A 48 5.14 -6.64 5.32
CA LYS A 48 4.43 -7.75 5.99
C LYS A 48 3.79 -7.29 7.30
N ALA A 49 4.53 -6.56 8.12
CA ALA A 49 4.04 -6.06 9.40
C ALA A 49 2.89 -5.06 9.21
N ILE A 50 3.00 -4.14 8.26
CA ILE A 50 1.93 -3.20 7.90
C ILE A 50 0.69 -3.95 7.44
N HIS A 51 0.83 -4.84 6.47
CA HIS A 51 -0.28 -5.62 5.95
C HIS A 51 -0.97 -6.46 7.04
N LYS A 52 -0.19 -7.13 7.87
CA LYS A 52 -0.73 -7.90 9.00
C LYS A 52 -1.53 -7.02 9.95
N TYR A 53 -1.00 -5.86 10.30
CA TYR A 53 -1.68 -4.93 11.21
C TYR A 53 -3.03 -4.47 10.67
N LEU A 54 -3.10 -4.17 9.37
CA LEU A 54 -4.34 -3.70 8.72
C LEU A 54 -5.41 -4.79 8.63
N PHE A 55 -5.02 -6.04 8.36
CA PHE A 55 -5.93 -7.07 7.88
C PHE A 55 -6.06 -8.31 8.77
N ASP A 56 -5.32 -8.40 9.87
CA ASP A 56 -5.29 -9.60 10.72
C ASP A 56 -6.65 -9.95 11.35
N GLU A 57 -7.49 -8.97 11.62
CA GLU A 57 -8.86 -9.21 12.13
C GLU A 57 -9.81 -9.74 11.06
N ILE A 58 -9.44 -9.63 9.77
CA ILE A 58 -10.30 -9.93 8.63
C ILE A 58 -9.89 -11.23 7.93
N TYR A 59 -8.57 -11.43 7.73
CA TYR A 59 -8.04 -12.51 6.93
C TYR A 59 -6.97 -13.34 7.63
N ASP A 60 -7.04 -14.65 7.48
CA ASP A 60 -5.99 -15.57 7.96
C ASP A 60 -4.67 -15.38 7.20
N PHE A 61 -4.73 -14.91 5.95
CA PHE A 61 -3.54 -14.65 5.13
C PHE A 61 -2.86 -13.29 5.41
N ALA A 62 -3.35 -12.51 6.38
CA ALA A 62 -2.78 -11.20 6.68
C ALA A 62 -1.27 -11.29 6.99
N GLY A 63 -0.46 -10.56 6.22
CA GLY A 63 1.00 -10.62 6.32
C GLY A 63 1.65 -11.85 5.68
N GLU A 64 0.90 -12.72 5.02
CA GLU A 64 1.44 -13.91 4.36
C GLU A 64 1.53 -13.74 2.84
N ILE A 65 2.61 -14.27 2.25
CA ILE A 65 2.79 -14.28 0.79
C ILE A 65 1.68 -15.11 0.16
N ARG A 66 1.08 -14.59 -0.90
CA ARG A 66 0.03 -15.30 -1.65
C ARG A 66 0.50 -16.64 -2.19
N THR A 67 -0.43 -17.56 -2.34
CA THR A 67 -0.21 -18.90 -2.87
C THR A 67 -0.80 -19.11 -4.27
N VAL A 68 -1.28 -18.02 -4.89
CA VAL A 68 -1.92 -18.05 -6.21
C VAL A 68 -1.37 -16.92 -7.10
N ASN A 69 -1.39 -17.13 -8.42
CA ASN A 69 -1.15 -16.05 -9.37
C ASN A 69 -2.35 -15.11 -9.39
N ILE A 70 -2.08 -13.82 -9.49
CA ILE A 70 -3.11 -12.78 -9.53
C ILE A 70 -2.88 -11.80 -10.67
N SER A 71 -3.96 -11.19 -11.12
CA SER A 71 -3.96 -10.15 -12.15
C SER A 71 -5.05 -9.11 -11.86
N LYS A 72 -4.89 -7.91 -12.40
CA LYS A 72 -5.90 -6.85 -12.35
C LYS A 72 -6.10 -6.32 -13.78
N GLY A 73 -7.26 -6.58 -14.35
CA GLY A 73 -7.50 -6.31 -15.77
C GLY A 73 -6.49 -7.08 -16.64
N ASN A 74 -5.77 -6.36 -17.49
CA ASN A 74 -4.72 -6.92 -18.34
C ASN A 74 -3.34 -6.95 -17.66
N PHE A 75 -3.21 -6.40 -16.46
CA PHE A 75 -1.95 -6.37 -15.72
C PHE A 75 -1.73 -7.69 -14.99
N ARG A 76 -0.63 -8.38 -15.31
CA ARG A 76 -0.20 -9.59 -14.61
C ARG A 76 0.92 -9.25 -13.65
N PHE A 77 0.70 -9.55 -12.37
CA PHE A 77 1.72 -9.40 -11.35
C PHE A 77 2.76 -10.54 -11.42
N ALA A 78 3.83 -10.42 -10.66
CA ALA A 78 4.91 -11.40 -10.66
C ALA A 78 4.37 -12.83 -10.53
N PRO A 79 4.81 -13.77 -11.39
CA PRO A 79 4.45 -15.17 -11.25
C PRO A 79 4.87 -15.72 -9.89
N LEU A 80 4.03 -16.55 -9.29
CA LEU A 80 4.26 -17.10 -7.96
C LEU A 80 5.64 -17.75 -7.81
N MET A 81 6.09 -18.48 -8.84
CA MET A 81 7.38 -19.16 -8.84
C MET A 81 8.60 -18.24 -8.71
N TYR A 82 8.45 -16.94 -9.04
CA TYR A 82 9.52 -15.94 -8.95
C TYR A 82 9.33 -14.95 -7.80
N LEU A 83 8.22 -15.04 -7.08
CA LEU A 83 7.82 -14.01 -6.12
C LEU A 83 8.81 -13.86 -4.97
N GLU A 84 9.26 -14.95 -4.36
CA GLU A 84 10.23 -14.91 -3.27
C GLU A 84 11.58 -14.31 -3.72
N ALA A 85 12.04 -14.69 -4.91
CA ALA A 85 13.26 -14.12 -5.48
C ALA A 85 13.12 -12.62 -5.77
N ALA A 86 11.95 -12.19 -6.28
CA ALA A 86 11.65 -10.79 -6.52
C ALA A 86 11.68 -9.99 -5.21
N LEU A 87 11.07 -10.48 -4.15
CA LEU A 87 11.05 -9.83 -2.83
C LEU A 87 12.45 -9.72 -2.23
N ALA A 88 13.26 -10.76 -2.34
CA ALA A 88 14.66 -10.74 -1.90
C ALA A 88 15.50 -9.73 -2.68
N ASN A 89 15.25 -9.56 -3.97
CA ASN A 89 15.90 -8.53 -4.79
C ASN A 89 15.45 -7.11 -4.41
N ILE A 90 14.16 -6.91 -4.16
CA ILE A 90 13.62 -5.62 -3.73
C ILE A 90 14.25 -5.18 -2.41
N ASP A 91 14.45 -6.09 -1.47
CA ASP A 91 15.11 -5.79 -0.19
C ASP A 91 16.54 -5.24 -0.36
N LYS A 92 17.20 -5.57 -1.46
CA LYS A 92 18.56 -5.11 -1.78
C LYS A 92 18.60 -3.84 -2.64
N MET A 93 17.48 -3.42 -3.21
CA MET A 93 17.44 -2.22 -4.04
C MET A 93 17.80 -0.97 -3.24
N PRO A 94 18.53 -0.02 -3.85
CA PRO A 94 18.87 1.24 -3.20
C PRO A 94 17.62 2.09 -2.94
N GLN A 95 17.69 2.96 -1.94
CA GLN A 95 16.58 3.82 -1.53
C GLN A 95 17.04 5.19 -1.00
N SER A 96 18.21 5.66 -1.42
CA SER A 96 18.80 6.90 -0.91
C SER A 96 18.30 8.16 -1.61
N THR A 97 17.77 8.02 -2.83
CA THR A 97 17.25 9.12 -3.63
C THR A 97 15.75 8.93 -3.93
N PHE A 98 15.10 10.02 -4.32
CA PHE A 98 13.70 9.97 -4.75
C PHE A 98 13.46 8.93 -5.86
N ASP A 99 14.30 8.95 -6.88
CA ASP A 99 14.14 8.03 -8.02
C ASP A 99 14.32 6.57 -7.60
N GLU A 100 15.33 6.27 -6.80
CA GLU A 100 15.55 4.92 -6.25
C GLU A 100 14.35 4.43 -5.41
N ILE A 101 13.77 5.30 -4.59
CA ILE A 101 12.60 4.95 -3.76
C ILE A 101 11.40 4.63 -4.66
N VAL A 102 11.13 5.45 -5.68
CA VAL A 102 10.00 5.21 -6.59
C VAL A 102 10.21 3.95 -7.42
N GLU A 103 11.43 3.71 -7.91
CA GLU A 103 11.78 2.47 -8.62
C GLU A 103 11.54 1.24 -7.75
N LYS A 104 11.95 1.30 -6.49
CA LYS A 104 11.69 0.25 -5.52
C LYS A 104 10.20 0.03 -5.26
N TYR A 105 9.42 1.10 -5.17
CA TYR A 105 7.97 1.06 -5.07
C TYR A 105 7.30 0.40 -6.27
N VAL A 106 7.76 0.75 -7.49
CA VAL A 106 7.26 0.14 -8.73
C VAL A 106 7.51 -1.37 -8.74
N GLU A 107 8.70 -1.81 -8.35
CA GLU A 107 9.02 -3.23 -8.25
C GLU A 107 8.15 -3.96 -7.21
N MET A 108 7.88 -3.33 -6.07
CA MET A 108 6.99 -3.91 -5.07
C MET A 108 5.53 -4.00 -5.57
N ASN A 109 5.08 -3.04 -6.36
CA ASN A 109 3.76 -3.10 -7.01
C ASN A 109 3.69 -4.24 -8.03
N ILE A 110 4.75 -4.49 -8.80
CA ILE A 110 4.83 -5.64 -9.72
C ILE A 110 4.83 -6.95 -8.95
N ALA A 111 5.57 -7.04 -7.85
CA ALA A 111 5.62 -8.22 -7.00
C ALA A 111 4.23 -8.56 -6.44
N HIS A 112 3.51 -7.58 -5.93
CA HIS A 112 2.14 -7.73 -5.43
C HIS A 112 1.99 -8.94 -4.50
N PRO A 113 2.67 -8.93 -3.34
CA PRO A 113 2.95 -10.15 -2.60
C PRO A 113 1.76 -10.78 -1.88
N PHE A 114 0.68 -10.03 -1.64
CA PHE A 114 -0.46 -10.50 -0.86
C PHE A 114 -1.66 -10.88 -1.73
N ARG A 115 -2.57 -11.64 -1.16
CA ARG A 115 -3.80 -12.05 -1.85
C ARG A 115 -4.75 -10.88 -2.11
N GLU A 116 -4.81 -9.93 -1.18
CA GLU A 116 -5.64 -8.72 -1.19
C GLU A 116 -4.93 -7.61 -0.39
N GLY A 117 -5.30 -6.34 -0.59
CA GLY A 117 -4.79 -5.23 0.23
C GLY A 117 -3.39 -4.73 -0.11
N ASN A 118 -2.82 -5.14 -1.24
CA ASN A 118 -1.46 -4.75 -1.65
C ASN A 118 -1.31 -3.23 -1.81
N GLY A 119 -2.17 -2.57 -2.56
CA GLY A 119 -2.07 -1.13 -2.79
C GLY A 119 -2.13 -0.31 -1.52
N ARG A 120 -3.08 -0.61 -0.65
CA ARG A 120 -3.30 0.10 0.62
C ARG A 120 -2.11 -0.05 1.57
N SER A 121 -1.55 -1.23 1.70
CA SER A 121 -0.37 -1.47 2.54
C SER A 121 0.91 -0.93 1.92
N THR A 122 1.08 -1.06 0.61
CA THR A 122 2.31 -0.63 -0.08
C THR A 122 2.45 0.90 -0.14
N ARG A 123 1.35 1.66 -0.20
CA ARG A 123 1.41 3.12 -0.11
C ARG A 123 1.88 3.61 1.27
N ILE A 124 1.46 2.95 2.35
CA ILE A 124 1.99 3.23 3.70
C ILE A 124 3.49 2.91 3.77
N TRP A 125 3.89 1.78 3.21
CA TRP A 125 5.29 1.36 3.14
C TRP A 125 6.16 2.36 2.36
N LEU A 126 5.65 2.89 1.24
CA LEU A 126 6.32 3.93 0.46
C LEU A 126 6.55 5.20 1.29
N ASP A 127 5.52 5.67 2.00
CA ASP A 127 5.61 6.86 2.86
C ASP A 127 6.62 6.66 3.99
N LEU A 128 6.71 5.46 4.54
CA LEU A 128 7.73 5.13 5.55
C LEU A 128 9.15 5.26 4.98
N ILE A 129 9.38 4.82 3.74
CA ILE A 129 10.69 4.96 3.08
C ILE A 129 11.01 6.45 2.86
N PHE A 130 10.09 7.22 2.28
CA PHE A 130 10.28 8.65 2.07
C PHE A 130 10.55 9.39 3.38
N LYS A 131 9.79 9.09 4.43
CA LYS A 131 9.95 9.69 5.75
C LYS A 131 11.35 9.43 6.32
N THR A 132 11.80 8.19 6.24
CA THR A 132 13.09 7.75 6.79
C THR A 132 14.27 8.34 6.02
N GLU A 133 14.22 8.28 4.69
CA GLU A 133 15.36 8.62 3.83
C GLU A 133 15.40 10.11 3.46
N LEU A 134 14.27 10.72 3.21
CA LEU A 134 14.17 12.08 2.66
C LEU A 134 13.47 13.08 3.57
N HIS A 135 12.95 12.66 4.72
CA HIS A 135 12.12 13.48 5.61
C HIS A 135 10.93 14.12 4.90
N LYS A 136 10.27 13.34 4.04
CA LYS A 136 9.07 13.71 3.27
C LYS A 136 8.07 12.58 3.29
N VAL A 137 6.82 12.89 3.02
CA VAL A 137 5.75 11.92 2.73
C VAL A 137 4.94 12.40 1.54
N VAL A 138 4.16 11.51 0.94
CA VAL A 138 3.24 11.89 -0.13
C VAL A 138 1.96 12.45 0.49
N ASP A 139 1.58 13.63 0.08
CA ASP A 139 0.23 14.14 0.31
C ASP A 139 -0.71 13.54 -0.75
N TRP A 140 -1.27 12.38 -0.46
CA TRP A 140 -2.13 11.65 -1.39
C TRP A 140 -3.38 12.42 -1.80
N SER A 141 -3.80 13.43 -1.02
CA SER A 141 -4.92 14.30 -1.40
C SER A 141 -4.65 15.14 -2.65
N LYS A 142 -3.39 15.29 -3.04
CA LYS A 142 -2.94 15.98 -4.26
C LYS A 142 -2.73 15.05 -5.44
N VAL A 143 -2.95 13.75 -5.27
CA VAL A 143 -2.73 12.73 -6.30
C VAL A 143 -4.08 12.30 -6.88
N ASP A 144 -4.33 12.66 -8.14
CA ASP A 144 -5.55 12.28 -8.86
C ASP A 144 -5.61 10.76 -9.07
N LYS A 145 -6.80 10.19 -8.87
CA LYS A 145 -7.02 8.74 -8.96
C LYS A 145 -6.71 8.18 -10.35
N GLU A 146 -7.24 8.82 -11.38
CA GLU A 146 -7.10 8.29 -12.76
C GLU A 146 -5.66 8.40 -13.23
N ASP A 147 -5.03 9.55 -12.99
CA ASP A 147 -3.63 9.79 -13.32
C ASP A 147 -2.72 8.80 -12.60
N TYR A 148 -2.95 8.58 -11.30
CA TYR A 148 -2.18 7.63 -10.50
C TYR A 148 -2.30 6.19 -10.99
N LEU A 149 -3.53 5.72 -11.22
CA LEU A 149 -3.75 4.35 -11.68
C LEU A 149 -3.15 4.08 -13.05
N LEU A 150 -3.27 5.02 -13.99
CA LEU A 150 -2.65 4.94 -15.31
C LEU A 150 -1.12 4.97 -15.22
N ALA A 151 -0.56 5.86 -14.41
CA ALA A 151 0.89 5.95 -14.22
C ALA A 151 1.45 4.66 -13.61
N MET A 152 0.77 4.06 -12.65
CA MET A 152 1.16 2.77 -12.07
C MET A 152 1.05 1.61 -13.06
N GLU A 153 0.00 1.56 -13.88
CA GLU A 153 -0.15 0.56 -14.92
C GLU A 153 1.01 0.60 -15.93
N ARG A 154 1.48 1.80 -16.27
CA ARG A 154 2.59 2.03 -17.22
C ARG A 154 3.97 1.90 -16.59
N SER A 155 4.07 2.02 -15.29
CA SER A 155 5.32 2.13 -14.54
C SER A 155 6.31 0.98 -14.74
N PRO A 156 5.92 -0.27 -15.00
CA PRO A 156 6.87 -1.35 -15.27
C PRO A 156 7.73 -1.13 -16.52
N ILE A 157 7.21 -0.37 -17.49
CA ILE A 157 7.89 -0.06 -18.75
C ILE A 157 8.45 1.37 -18.73
N LYS A 158 7.69 2.31 -18.14
CA LYS A 158 8.02 3.74 -18.12
C LYS A 158 7.52 4.36 -16.83
N ASP A 159 8.43 4.66 -15.91
CA ASP A 159 8.15 5.15 -14.57
C ASP A 159 8.16 6.69 -14.44
N ILE A 160 8.39 7.41 -15.52
CA ILE A 160 8.50 8.88 -15.50
C ILE A 160 7.20 9.56 -15.04
N GLU A 161 6.04 8.99 -15.41
CA GLU A 161 4.74 9.56 -15.04
C GLU A 161 4.52 9.45 -13.53
N ILE A 162 4.72 8.26 -12.94
CA ILE A 162 4.57 8.07 -11.50
C ILE A 162 5.60 8.88 -10.70
N LYS A 163 6.83 8.99 -11.17
CA LYS A 163 7.85 9.85 -10.57
C LYS A 163 7.40 11.31 -10.55
N HIS A 164 6.87 11.81 -11.65
CA HIS A 164 6.36 13.18 -11.75
C HIS A 164 5.20 13.44 -10.78
N ILE A 165 4.21 12.55 -10.76
CA ILE A 165 3.03 12.65 -9.89
C ILE A 165 3.42 12.67 -8.41
N LEU A 166 4.25 11.72 -7.98
CA LEU A 166 4.65 11.61 -6.57
C LEU A 166 5.54 12.77 -6.14
N LYS A 167 6.46 13.20 -7.01
CA LYS A 167 7.36 14.34 -6.68
C LYS A 167 6.58 15.63 -6.45
N ALA A 168 5.55 15.90 -7.24
CA ALA A 168 4.70 17.06 -7.10
C ALA A 168 3.84 17.05 -5.83
N ALA A 169 3.60 15.86 -5.26
CA ALA A 169 2.76 15.65 -4.08
C ALA A 169 3.55 15.51 -2.76
N LEU A 170 4.88 15.54 -2.79
CA LEU A 170 5.69 15.44 -1.57
C LEU A 170 5.48 16.64 -0.65
N THR A 171 5.43 16.37 0.66
CA THR A 171 5.33 17.38 1.72
C THR A 171 6.34 17.09 2.84
N ASP A 172 6.75 18.14 3.55
CA ASP A 172 7.59 18.06 4.75
C ASP A 172 6.79 17.77 6.03
N ASP A 173 5.47 17.72 5.95
CA ASP A 173 4.55 17.50 7.09
C ASP A 173 4.51 16.01 7.49
N ILE A 174 5.65 15.43 7.78
CA ILE A 174 5.86 13.99 7.98
C ILE A 174 5.18 13.40 9.22
N ASN A 175 4.83 14.23 10.20
CA ASN A 175 4.15 13.83 11.44
C ASN A 175 2.73 14.37 11.53
N SER A 176 2.19 14.94 10.46
CA SER A 176 0.85 15.48 10.43
C SER A 176 -0.20 14.36 10.42
N HIS A 177 -0.99 14.29 11.47
CA HIS A 177 -2.13 13.38 11.57
C HIS A 177 -3.15 13.65 10.45
N GLU A 178 -3.39 14.92 10.13
CA GLU A 178 -4.31 15.32 9.05
C GLU A 178 -3.85 14.84 7.68
N VAL A 179 -2.56 15.02 7.34
CA VAL A 179 -1.98 14.54 6.08
C VAL A 179 -2.11 13.03 5.98
N TYR A 180 -1.80 12.32 7.06
CA TYR A 180 -1.92 10.86 7.10
C TYR A 180 -3.37 10.39 6.94
N MET A 181 -4.32 10.97 7.67
CA MET A 181 -5.75 10.61 7.60
C MET A 181 -6.31 10.83 6.19
N LYS A 182 -6.07 11.99 5.59
CA LYS A 182 -6.47 12.28 4.20
C LYS A 182 -5.80 11.32 3.23
N GLY A 183 -4.55 10.97 3.48
CA GLY A 183 -3.80 10.00 2.69
C GLY A 183 -4.44 8.62 2.73
N ILE A 184 -4.88 8.15 3.87
CA ILE A 184 -5.60 6.86 4.01
C ILE A 184 -6.93 6.91 3.24
N ASP A 185 -7.72 7.96 3.38
CA ASP A 185 -8.98 8.09 2.64
C ASP A 185 -8.76 8.04 1.12
N HIS A 186 -7.77 8.78 0.59
CA HIS A 186 -7.42 8.74 -0.83
C HIS A 186 -6.88 7.38 -1.27
N SER A 187 -6.03 6.75 -0.47
CA SER A 187 -5.50 5.41 -0.74
C SER A 187 -6.61 4.38 -0.91
N TYR A 188 -7.63 4.43 -0.05
CA TYR A 188 -8.80 3.56 -0.14
C TYR A 188 -9.69 3.91 -1.34
N TYR A 189 -9.85 5.19 -1.62
CA TYR A 189 -10.59 5.67 -2.79
C TYR A 189 -9.98 5.15 -4.11
N TYR A 190 -8.65 5.07 -4.23
CA TYR A 190 -8.01 4.48 -5.41
C TYR A 190 -8.43 3.03 -5.66
N GLU A 191 -8.73 2.29 -4.61
CA GLU A 191 -9.19 0.89 -4.69
C GLU A 191 -10.72 0.74 -4.73
N GLY A 192 -11.46 1.84 -4.78
CA GLY A 192 -12.91 1.86 -4.88
C GLY A 192 -13.68 1.84 -3.55
N TYR A 193 -13.00 2.03 -2.43
CA TYR A 193 -13.62 2.11 -1.10
C TYR A 193 -13.98 3.56 -0.75
N THR A 194 -15.27 3.83 -0.56
CA THR A 194 -15.79 5.19 -0.35
C THR A 194 -16.87 5.29 0.74
N THR A 195 -17.06 4.25 1.52
CA THR A 195 -18.17 4.16 2.48
C THR A 195 -17.89 4.94 3.76
N PHE A 196 -16.66 4.87 4.27
CA PHE A 196 -16.27 5.49 5.52
C PHE A 196 -15.19 6.54 5.31
N LYS A 197 -15.24 7.61 6.10
CA LYS A 197 -14.14 8.56 6.23
C LYS A 197 -13.37 8.29 7.51
N THR A 198 -12.08 8.56 7.50
CA THR A 198 -11.22 8.38 8.67
C THR A 198 -11.67 9.23 9.86
N GLU A 199 -12.24 10.41 9.62
CA GLU A 199 -12.76 11.31 10.65
C GLU A 199 -13.96 10.74 11.43
N ASP A 200 -14.63 9.71 10.88
CA ASP A 200 -15.83 9.09 11.46
C ASP A 200 -15.51 7.74 12.16
N LEU A 201 -14.25 7.30 12.16
CA LEU A 201 -13.78 6.02 12.70
C LEU A 201 -12.98 6.20 13.98
#